data_d94966b209689b4e5a1ff0ea165e2945
#
_entry.id   d94966b209689b4e5a1ff0ea165e2945
#
_cell.length_a   1.000
_cell.length_b   1.000
_cell.length_c   1.000
_cell.angle_alpha   90.00
_cell.angle_beta   90.00
_cell.angle_gamma   90.00
#
_symmetry.space_group_name_H-M   'P 1'
#
loop_
_entity.id
_entity.type
_entity.pdbx_description
1 polymer ?
#
loop_
_entity_poly.entity_id
_entity_poly.type
_entity_poly.pdbx_seq_one_letter_code
_entity_poly.pdbx_strand_id
1 'polypeptide(L)'
;MSTPILICDDSSLARKQMARALPAHWDATISYAANGCDALNSIKQGEAEILFLDLNMPVMDGYQVLQEIREQDLGTMVIVVSGDVQPEAYKRVKDLGALEFIRKPVNAEDIETILRKYGIDIESSKQLQYDDIELDELDCYKEVVNVAMGRAGELLARLLDAFVVLPIPNVNMLEASELHMALHQIEQRESVTAVCQGLIGSGIAGEALLIFNESSFTDIAELMKYQGPIDETAELELLMDISCILIGACINGIADQLDITFSQSHPTILGTHVLVSDILKQNRKRWNKILAIEIPYSIENRKISCELLLLFTEDSIEALNERMSYLSE
;
A
#
# COMPACT_ATOMS: atom_id res chain seq x y z
N MET A 1 32.68 -15.79 7.36
CA MET A 1 31.69 -16.32 6.41
C MET A 1 30.75 -15.18 6.09
N SER A 2 30.37 -15.02 4.84
CA SER A 2 29.40 -13.98 4.45
C SER A 2 28.04 -14.25 5.07
N THR A 3 27.37 -13.23 5.62
CA THR A 3 26.04 -13.37 6.24
C THR A 3 24.97 -13.52 5.16
N PRO A 4 24.21 -14.63 5.12
CA PRO A 4 23.14 -14.78 4.16
C PRO A 4 21.95 -13.87 4.51
N ILE A 5 21.57 -12.98 3.61
CA ILE A 5 20.44 -12.05 3.75
C ILE A 5 19.41 -12.37 2.68
N LEU A 6 18.16 -12.45 3.09
CA LEU A 6 17.03 -12.56 2.19
C LEU A 6 16.17 -11.29 2.28
N ILE A 7 15.89 -10.67 1.14
CA ILE A 7 14.95 -9.57 1.02
C ILE A 7 13.69 -10.12 0.36
N CYS A 8 12.59 -10.16 1.10
CA CYS A 8 11.31 -10.68 0.65
C CYS A 8 10.27 -9.56 0.56
N ASP A 9 9.91 -9.21 -0.67
CA ASP A 9 8.95 -8.15 -1.00
C ASP A 9 8.45 -8.42 -2.42
N ASP A 10 7.18 -8.23 -2.73
CA ASP A 10 6.65 -8.46 -4.07
C ASP A 10 7.05 -7.34 -5.04
N SER A 11 7.33 -6.13 -4.52
CA SER A 11 7.81 -4.99 -5.30
C SER A 11 9.29 -5.09 -5.63
N SER A 12 9.64 -5.05 -6.92
CA SER A 12 11.03 -4.98 -7.40
C SER A 12 11.71 -3.68 -6.95
N LEU A 13 10.97 -2.57 -6.93
CA LEU A 13 11.46 -1.29 -6.43
C LEU A 13 11.81 -1.38 -4.94
N ALA A 14 10.92 -1.94 -4.11
CA ALA A 14 11.16 -2.09 -2.68
C ALA A 14 12.37 -2.98 -2.39
N ARG A 15 12.53 -4.11 -3.11
CA ARG A 15 13.72 -4.96 -3.00
C ARG A 15 15.00 -4.20 -3.35
N LYS A 16 14.99 -3.40 -4.42
CA LYS A 16 16.13 -2.58 -4.84
C LYS A 16 16.46 -1.50 -3.81
N GLN A 17 15.47 -0.78 -3.32
CA GLN A 17 15.64 0.25 -2.28
C GLN A 17 16.19 -0.36 -0.97
N MET A 18 15.65 -1.51 -0.56
CA MET A 18 16.13 -2.21 0.62
C MET A 18 17.60 -2.65 0.48
N ALA A 19 17.97 -3.22 -0.68
CA ALA A 19 19.36 -3.64 -0.93
C ALA A 19 20.34 -2.46 -0.88
N ARG A 20 19.95 -1.30 -1.43
CA ARG A 20 20.75 -0.07 -1.40
C ARG A 20 20.87 0.56 -0.02
N ALA A 21 19.86 0.38 0.81
CA ALA A 21 19.85 0.89 2.18
C ALA A 21 20.69 0.06 3.16
N LEU A 22 21.17 -1.13 2.77
CA LEU A 22 22.06 -1.96 3.58
C LEU A 22 23.45 -1.30 3.70
N PRO A 23 24.18 -1.52 4.82
CA PRO A 23 25.52 -0.99 5.00
C PRO A 23 26.48 -1.42 3.89
N ALA A 24 27.13 -0.45 3.23
CA ALA A 24 27.99 -0.70 2.06
C ALA A 24 29.21 -1.60 2.35
N HIS A 25 29.63 -1.67 3.61
CA HIS A 25 30.81 -2.45 4.06
C HIS A 25 30.41 -3.68 4.88
N TRP A 26 29.34 -4.34 4.50
CA TRP A 26 28.88 -5.56 5.15
C TRP A 26 29.31 -6.80 4.36
N ASP A 27 29.97 -7.77 5.04
CA ASP A 27 30.27 -9.07 4.42
C ASP A 27 29.01 -9.93 4.41
N ALA A 28 28.13 -9.65 3.46
CA ALA A 28 26.85 -10.32 3.30
C ALA A 28 26.63 -10.78 1.86
N THR A 29 25.77 -11.78 1.70
CA THR A 29 25.27 -12.26 0.41
C THR A 29 23.78 -12.06 0.36
N ILE A 30 23.28 -11.30 -0.62
CA ILE A 30 21.87 -10.98 -0.75
C ILE A 30 21.20 -11.94 -1.71
N SER A 31 20.04 -12.44 -1.31
CA SER A 31 19.09 -13.16 -2.15
C SER A 31 17.72 -12.47 -2.09
N TYR A 32 16.85 -12.77 -3.03
CA TYR A 32 15.55 -12.12 -3.19
C TYR A 32 14.42 -13.13 -3.29
N ALA A 33 13.28 -12.79 -2.70
CA ALA A 33 12.02 -13.52 -2.87
C ALA A 33 10.89 -12.52 -3.17
N ALA A 34 9.94 -12.91 -4.04
CA ALA A 34 8.82 -12.07 -4.42
C ALA A 34 7.50 -12.45 -3.69
N ASN A 35 7.53 -13.42 -2.81
CA ASN A 35 6.40 -13.87 -2.00
C ASN A 35 6.87 -14.74 -0.84
N GLY A 36 5.98 -14.97 0.13
CA GLY A 36 6.31 -15.74 1.33
C GLY A 36 6.66 -17.21 1.08
N CYS A 37 6.10 -17.84 0.04
CA CYS A 37 6.42 -19.23 -0.27
C CYS A 37 7.88 -19.38 -0.72
N ASP A 38 8.35 -18.49 -1.58
CA ASP A 38 9.73 -18.49 -2.04
C ASP A 38 10.69 -18.17 -0.88
N ALA A 39 10.31 -17.22 0.00
CA ALA A 39 11.08 -16.90 1.18
C ALA A 39 11.25 -18.11 2.10
N LEU A 40 10.19 -18.84 2.41
CA LEU A 40 10.27 -20.05 3.25
C LEU A 40 11.13 -21.16 2.61
N ASN A 41 11.11 -21.27 1.29
CA ASN A 41 11.97 -22.22 0.59
C ASN A 41 13.46 -21.88 0.76
N SER A 42 13.84 -20.61 0.57
CA SER A 42 15.21 -20.14 0.78
C SER A 42 15.67 -20.29 2.23
N ILE A 43 14.79 -19.98 3.20
CA ILE A 43 15.09 -20.18 4.63
C ILE A 43 15.38 -21.66 4.94
N LYS A 44 14.58 -22.58 4.43
CA LYS A 44 14.76 -24.04 4.64
C LYS A 44 16.03 -24.57 3.99
N GLN A 45 16.55 -23.88 2.97
CA GLN A 45 17.84 -24.23 2.33
C GLN A 45 19.06 -23.60 3.08
N GLY A 46 18.80 -22.81 4.12
CA GLY A 46 19.85 -22.14 4.89
C GLY A 46 20.42 -20.89 4.21
N GLU A 47 19.68 -20.31 3.28
CA GLU A 47 20.07 -19.12 2.49
C GLU A 47 19.66 -17.80 3.15
N ALA A 48 19.11 -17.83 4.37
CA ALA A 48 18.62 -16.64 5.07
C ALA A 48 18.90 -16.72 6.58
N GLU A 49 19.99 -16.13 7.02
CA GLU A 49 20.25 -15.87 8.45
C GLU A 49 19.45 -14.66 8.92
N ILE A 50 19.34 -13.65 8.04
CA ILE A 50 18.54 -12.44 8.27
C ILE A 50 17.51 -12.31 7.13
N LEU A 51 16.25 -12.12 7.49
CA LEU A 51 15.15 -11.89 6.59
C LEU A 51 14.61 -10.45 6.78
N PHE A 52 14.63 -9.65 5.72
CA PHE A 52 13.83 -8.42 5.62
C PHE A 52 12.53 -8.78 4.91
N LEU A 53 11.40 -8.61 5.61
CA LEU A 53 10.11 -9.19 5.22
C LEU A 53 9.04 -8.11 5.08
N ASP A 54 8.47 -7.97 3.88
CA ASP A 54 7.23 -7.21 3.72
C ASP A 54 6.03 -7.99 4.23
N LEU A 55 4.97 -7.25 4.63
CA LEU A 55 3.73 -7.85 5.14
C LEU A 55 2.72 -8.12 4.04
N ASN A 56 2.61 -7.22 3.05
CA ASN A 56 1.53 -7.23 2.07
C ASN A 56 1.98 -7.83 0.74
N MET A 57 2.08 -9.15 0.68
CA MET A 57 2.53 -9.87 -0.51
C MET A 57 1.46 -10.85 -1.03
N PRO A 58 1.44 -11.13 -2.35
CA PRO A 58 0.56 -12.14 -2.93
C PRO A 58 1.00 -13.56 -2.54
N VAL A 59 0.10 -14.53 -2.71
CA VAL A 59 0.30 -15.98 -2.50
C VAL A 59 0.42 -16.33 -1.01
N MET A 60 1.38 -15.73 -0.30
CA MET A 60 1.59 -15.89 1.13
C MET A 60 2.09 -14.56 1.69
N ASP A 61 1.35 -13.97 2.61
CA ASP A 61 1.67 -12.70 3.26
C ASP A 61 2.74 -12.84 4.34
N GLY A 62 3.27 -11.70 4.82
CA GLY A 62 4.34 -11.71 5.81
C GLY A 62 3.92 -12.22 7.19
N TYR A 63 2.65 -12.08 7.56
CA TYR A 63 2.14 -12.67 8.82
C TYR A 63 2.15 -14.18 8.77
N GLN A 64 1.77 -14.77 7.64
CA GLN A 64 1.82 -16.21 7.41
C GLN A 64 3.27 -16.72 7.42
N VAL A 65 4.21 -15.98 6.82
CA VAL A 65 5.65 -16.33 6.87
C VAL A 65 6.17 -16.34 8.29
N LEU A 66 5.85 -15.31 9.10
CA LEU A 66 6.24 -15.25 10.51
C LEU A 66 5.66 -16.42 11.32
N GLN A 67 4.40 -16.76 11.07
CA GLN A 67 3.76 -17.90 11.72
C GLN A 67 4.46 -19.21 11.37
N GLU A 68 4.76 -19.47 10.09
CA GLU A 68 5.47 -20.66 9.64
C GLU A 68 6.89 -20.76 10.20
N ILE A 69 7.64 -19.65 10.25
CA ILE A 69 8.96 -19.60 10.87
C ILE A 69 8.89 -20.01 12.33
N ARG A 70 7.92 -19.50 13.07
CA ARG A 70 7.71 -19.82 14.48
C ARG A 70 7.27 -21.26 14.69
N GLU A 71 6.30 -21.77 13.92
CA GLU A 71 5.76 -23.13 14.05
C GLU A 71 6.78 -24.21 13.70
N GLN A 72 7.67 -23.92 12.73
CA GLN A 72 8.71 -24.85 12.29
C GLN A 72 10.05 -24.62 12.99
N ASP A 73 10.14 -23.69 13.95
CA ASP A 73 11.34 -23.33 14.70
C ASP A 73 12.55 -23.03 13.77
N LEU A 74 12.30 -22.26 12.71
CA LEU A 74 13.35 -21.90 11.75
C LEU A 74 14.27 -20.81 12.33
N GLY A 75 15.59 -21.03 12.28
CA GLY A 75 16.59 -20.20 12.92
C GLY A 75 16.93 -18.90 12.16
N THR A 76 15.93 -18.19 11.62
CA THR A 76 16.10 -16.96 10.85
C THR A 76 15.69 -15.74 11.69
N MET A 77 16.53 -14.71 11.71
CA MET A 77 16.20 -13.41 12.31
C MET A 77 15.31 -12.58 11.37
N VAL A 78 14.10 -12.24 11.78
CA VAL A 78 13.16 -11.52 10.92
C VAL A 78 13.06 -10.05 11.34
N ILE A 79 13.32 -9.15 10.39
CA ILE A 79 13.09 -7.72 10.47
C ILE A 79 11.95 -7.42 9.48
N VAL A 80 10.80 -6.97 9.99
CA VAL A 80 9.67 -6.60 9.15
C VAL A 80 9.91 -5.22 8.55
N VAL A 81 9.62 -5.07 7.26
CA VAL A 81 9.74 -3.81 6.50
C VAL A 81 8.42 -3.56 5.78
N SER A 82 7.60 -2.63 6.27
CA SER A 82 6.24 -2.50 5.74
C SER A 82 5.76 -1.05 5.64
N GLY A 83 4.87 -0.80 4.69
CA GLY A 83 4.09 0.42 4.58
C GLY A 83 2.94 0.48 5.59
N ASP A 84 2.49 -0.65 6.12
CA ASP A 84 1.46 -0.70 7.18
C ASP A 84 2.03 -0.22 8.51
N VAL A 85 1.65 0.98 8.91
CA VAL A 85 2.14 1.64 10.13
C VAL A 85 1.14 1.64 11.28
N GLN A 86 0.10 0.82 11.21
CA GLN A 86 -0.90 0.66 12.25
C GLN A 86 -0.27 0.09 13.54
N PRO A 87 -0.65 0.61 14.74
CA PRO A 87 -0.11 0.09 16.01
C PRO A 87 -0.38 -1.40 16.23
N GLU A 88 -1.52 -1.88 15.75
CA GLU A 88 -1.89 -3.30 15.85
C GLU A 88 -1.03 -4.18 14.93
N ALA A 89 -0.66 -3.72 13.73
CA ALA A 89 0.27 -4.43 12.84
C ALA A 89 1.62 -4.64 13.53
N TYR A 90 2.18 -3.58 14.13
CA TYR A 90 3.42 -3.65 14.92
C TYR A 90 3.33 -4.68 16.04
N LYS A 91 2.24 -4.67 16.81
CA LYS A 91 2.03 -5.61 17.91
C LYS A 91 1.96 -7.06 17.40
N ARG A 92 1.17 -7.30 16.35
CA ARG A 92 1.01 -8.65 15.76
C ARG A 92 2.33 -9.24 15.29
N VAL A 93 3.17 -8.47 14.61
CA VAL A 93 4.47 -9.00 14.15
C VAL A 93 5.43 -9.29 15.30
N LYS A 94 5.39 -8.47 16.36
CA LYS A 94 6.17 -8.73 17.57
C LYS A 94 5.71 -9.99 18.30
N ASP A 95 4.41 -10.20 18.41
CA ASP A 95 3.82 -11.40 19.02
C ASP A 95 4.15 -12.67 18.21
N LEU A 96 4.32 -12.53 16.89
CA LEU A 96 4.76 -13.62 16.00
C LEU A 96 6.27 -13.88 16.01
N GLY A 97 7.06 -13.02 16.66
CA GLY A 97 8.49 -13.24 16.85
C GLY A 97 9.42 -12.40 15.98
N ALA A 98 8.89 -11.41 15.26
CA ALA A 98 9.74 -10.46 14.55
C ALA A 98 10.65 -9.69 15.52
N LEU A 99 11.95 -9.59 15.18
CA LEU A 99 12.92 -8.87 15.98
C LEU A 99 12.66 -7.37 15.98
N GLU A 100 12.41 -6.82 14.80
CA GLU A 100 12.19 -5.38 14.64
C GLU A 100 11.20 -5.10 13.51
N PHE A 101 10.75 -3.83 13.44
CA PHE A 101 9.84 -3.33 12.44
C PHE A 101 10.39 -2.00 11.88
N ILE A 102 10.56 -1.93 10.57
CA ILE A 102 10.99 -0.75 9.82
C ILE A 102 9.81 -0.26 8.99
N ARG A 103 9.58 1.05 9.02
CA ARG A 103 8.57 1.69 8.16
C ARG A 103 9.16 1.97 6.78
N LYS A 104 8.36 1.73 5.74
CA LYS A 104 8.66 2.22 4.39
C LYS A 104 8.33 3.73 4.28
N PRO A 105 9.12 4.54 3.54
CA PRO A 105 10.35 4.18 2.85
C PRO A 105 11.52 3.91 3.81
N VAL A 106 12.40 3.00 3.42
CA VAL A 106 13.51 2.53 4.26
C VAL A 106 14.62 3.58 4.35
N ASN A 107 15.15 3.79 5.56
CA ASN A 107 16.29 4.64 5.82
C ASN A 107 17.51 3.80 6.22
N ALA A 108 18.66 4.07 5.61
CA ALA A 108 19.90 3.35 5.89
C ALA A 108 20.37 3.48 7.36
N GLU A 109 20.15 4.64 7.99
CA GLU A 109 20.52 4.87 9.40
C GLU A 109 19.69 4.00 10.35
N ASP A 110 18.41 3.78 10.03
CA ASP A 110 17.54 2.93 10.84
C ASP A 110 17.98 1.47 10.78
N ILE A 111 18.34 0.98 9.58
CA ILE A 111 18.86 -0.38 9.39
C ILE A 111 20.17 -0.57 10.17
N GLU A 112 21.12 0.33 10.02
CA GLU A 112 22.41 0.25 10.73
C GLU A 112 22.20 0.23 12.24
N THR A 113 21.33 1.09 12.76
CA THR A 113 20.99 1.15 14.19
C THR A 113 20.40 -0.17 14.69
N ILE A 114 19.49 -0.78 13.92
CA ILE A 114 18.87 -2.06 14.27
C ILE A 114 19.92 -3.19 14.24
N LEU A 115 20.71 -3.30 13.19
CA LEU A 115 21.73 -4.33 13.07
C LEU A 115 22.73 -4.27 14.24
N ARG A 116 23.23 -3.08 14.58
CA ARG A 116 24.11 -2.86 15.74
C ARG A 116 23.44 -3.21 17.07
N LYS A 117 22.15 -2.88 17.24
CA LYS A 117 21.37 -3.21 18.45
C LYS A 117 21.33 -4.72 18.71
N TYR A 118 21.29 -5.52 17.67
CA TYR A 118 21.28 -6.99 17.77
C TYR A 118 22.67 -7.63 17.67
N GLY A 119 23.74 -6.81 17.71
CA GLY A 119 25.10 -7.28 17.72
C GLY A 119 25.60 -7.86 16.40
N ILE A 120 24.95 -7.50 15.30
CA ILE A 120 25.37 -7.93 13.98
C ILE A 120 26.56 -7.06 13.56
N ASP A 121 27.66 -7.72 13.18
CA ASP A 121 28.87 -7.05 12.73
C ASP A 121 28.71 -6.62 11.26
N ILE A 122 28.63 -5.32 11.04
CA ILE A 122 28.47 -4.69 9.73
C ILE A 122 29.75 -4.03 9.23
N GLU A 123 30.86 -4.10 9.98
CA GLU A 123 32.16 -3.51 9.60
C GLU A 123 33.03 -4.56 8.91
N SER A 124 33.15 -4.45 7.60
CA SER A 124 33.98 -5.33 6.77
C SER A 124 34.86 -4.53 5.82
N SER A 125 35.99 -5.12 5.43
CA SER A 125 36.84 -4.59 4.34
C SER A 125 36.24 -4.90 2.94
N LYS A 126 35.22 -5.74 2.89
CA LYS A 126 34.52 -6.10 1.63
C LYS A 126 33.39 -5.11 1.37
N GLN A 127 33.21 -4.76 0.12
CA GLN A 127 32.06 -3.99 -0.32
C GLN A 127 30.91 -4.94 -0.61
N LEU A 128 29.74 -4.62 -0.08
CA LEU A 128 28.51 -5.34 -0.35
C LEU A 128 28.19 -5.27 -1.86
N GLN A 129 27.98 -6.42 -2.47
CA GLN A 129 27.54 -6.51 -3.86
C GLN A 129 26.11 -7.01 -3.91
N TYR A 130 25.29 -6.40 -4.73
CA TYR A 130 23.92 -6.82 -5.01
C TYR A 130 23.66 -6.77 -6.52
N ASP A 131 22.81 -7.67 -6.97
CA ASP A 131 22.40 -7.70 -8.37
C ASP A 131 21.51 -6.50 -8.69
N ASP A 132 21.67 -5.92 -9.88
CA ASP A 132 20.77 -4.86 -10.33
C ASP A 132 19.42 -5.48 -10.72
N ILE A 133 18.36 -5.04 -10.03
CA ILE A 133 17.00 -5.52 -10.24
C ILE A 133 16.38 -4.69 -11.39
N GLU A 134 15.92 -5.37 -12.43
CA GLU A 134 15.12 -4.74 -13.48
C GLU A 134 13.77 -4.30 -12.91
N LEU A 135 13.41 -3.03 -13.13
CA LEU A 135 12.18 -2.44 -12.60
C LEU A 135 11.08 -2.47 -13.64
N ASP A 136 9.89 -2.88 -13.22
CA ASP A 136 8.65 -2.70 -13.97
C ASP A 136 8.02 -1.34 -13.59
N GLU A 137 7.58 -0.56 -14.57
CA GLU A 137 6.94 0.74 -14.35
C GLU A 137 5.68 0.61 -13.48
N LEU A 138 4.84 -0.39 -13.73
CA LEU A 138 3.62 -0.60 -12.94
C LEU A 138 3.94 -1.00 -11.50
N ASP A 139 5.04 -1.72 -11.29
CA ASP A 139 5.50 -2.12 -9.97
C ASP A 139 5.98 -0.91 -9.16
N CYS A 140 6.62 0.07 -9.80
CA CYS A 140 6.98 1.33 -9.13
C CYS A 140 5.73 2.08 -8.62
N TYR A 141 4.66 2.13 -9.43
CA TYR A 141 3.39 2.72 -8.98
C TYR A 141 2.79 1.96 -7.80
N LYS A 142 2.82 0.62 -7.83
CA LYS A 142 2.30 -0.20 -6.73
C LYS A 142 3.01 0.12 -5.42
N GLU A 143 4.34 0.23 -5.43
CA GLU A 143 5.10 0.52 -4.21
C GLU A 143 4.78 1.89 -3.64
N VAL A 144 4.76 2.94 -4.47
CA VAL A 144 4.40 4.29 -4.03
C VAL A 144 2.99 4.31 -3.42
N VAL A 145 2.05 3.62 -4.06
CA VAL A 145 0.68 3.52 -3.56
C VAL A 145 0.60 2.69 -2.29
N ASN A 146 1.36 1.59 -2.19
CA ASN A 146 1.40 0.72 -1.01
C ASN A 146 1.81 1.52 0.25
N VAL A 147 2.86 2.32 0.16
CA VAL A 147 3.31 3.20 1.24
C VAL A 147 2.27 4.29 1.57
N ALA A 148 1.66 4.91 0.55
CA ALA A 148 0.64 5.94 0.74
C ALA A 148 -0.64 5.38 1.38
N MET A 149 -1.07 4.19 0.93
CA MET A 149 -2.21 3.45 1.45
C MET A 149 -2.04 3.07 2.92
N GLY A 150 -0.83 2.68 3.33
CA GLY A 150 -0.52 2.37 4.72
C GLY A 150 -0.75 3.55 5.65
N ARG A 151 -0.34 4.76 5.25
CA ARG A 151 -0.62 6.00 6.01
C ARG A 151 -2.12 6.31 6.08
N ALA A 152 -2.84 6.14 4.99
CA ALA A 152 -4.29 6.35 4.95
C ALA A 152 -5.01 5.33 5.86
N GLY A 153 -4.59 4.07 5.82
CA GLY A 153 -5.11 3.01 6.68
C GLY A 153 -4.86 3.27 8.16
N GLU A 154 -3.67 3.78 8.53
CA GLU A 154 -3.39 4.17 9.94
C GLU A 154 -4.36 5.27 10.43
N LEU A 155 -4.61 6.31 9.62
CA LEU A 155 -5.53 7.38 10.01
C LEU A 155 -6.97 6.86 10.13
N LEU A 156 -7.40 6.00 9.21
CA LEU A 156 -8.71 5.37 9.28
C LEU A 156 -8.82 4.46 10.50
N ALA A 157 -7.80 3.66 10.79
CA ALA A 157 -7.75 2.79 11.97
C ALA A 157 -7.87 3.59 13.28
N ARG A 158 -7.23 4.74 13.36
CA ARG A 158 -7.35 5.64 14.51
C ARG A 158 -8.73 6.27 14.64
N LEU A 159 -9.35 6.66 13.52
CA LEU A 159 -10.71 7.21 13.52
C LEU A 159 -11.73 6.18 13.98
N LEU A 160 -11.63 4.97 13.48
CA LEU A 160 -12.62 3.91 13.72
C LEU A 160 -12.30 3.05 14.95
N ASP A 161 -11.12 3.23 15.58
CA ASP A 161 -10.62 2.38 16.67
C ASP A 161 -10.67 0.88 16.30
N ALA A 162 -10.28 0.57 15.05
CA ALA A 162 -10.37 -0.76 14.45
C ALA A 162 -9.20 -1.03 13.50
N PHE A 163 -8.84 -2.31 13.32
CA PHE A 163 -7.79 -2.69 12.38
C PHE A 163 -8.28 -2.63 10.93
N VAL A 164 -7.59 -1.87 10.11
CA VAL A 164 -7.83 -1.74 8.66
C VAL A 164 -7.02 -2.78 7.92
N VAL A 165 -7.68 -3.64 7.17
CA VAL A 165 -7.00 -4.60 6.29
C VAL A 165 -6.52 -3.86 5.06
N LEU A 166 -5.21 -3.82 4.85
CA LEU A 166 -4.60 -3.20 3.69
C LEU A 166 -4.40 -4.26 2.60
N PRO A 167 -5.04 -4.10 1.45
CA PRO A 167 -4.87 -5.01 0.32
C PRO A 167 -3.60 -4.68 -0.47
N ILE A 168 -3.27 -5.52 -1.43
CA ILE A 168 -2.31 -5.18 -2.47
C ILE A 168 -3.03 -4.27 -3.47
N PRO A 169 -2.50 -3.06 -3.77
CA PRO A 169 -3.13 -2.16 -4.73
C PRO A 169 -3.07 -2.76 -6.15
N ASN A 170 -4.16 -2.62 -6.89
CA ASN A 170 -4.23 -3.05 -8.28
C ASN A 170 -3.96 -1.84 -9.19
N VAL A 171 -2.87 -1.91 -9.97
CA VAL A 171 -2.44 -0.82 -10.85
C VAL A 171 -2.52 -1.29 -12.30
N ASN A 172 -3.29 -0.59 -13.11
CA ASN A 172 -3.50 -0.95 -14.51
C ASN A 172 -3.53 0.28 -15.42
N MET A 173 -3.03 0.08 -16.63
CA MET A 173 -3.27 1.00 -17.75
C MET A 173 -4.51 0.52 -18.50
N LEU A 174 -5.59 1.28 -18.42
CA LEU A 174 -6.88 0.94 -19.00
C LEU A 174 -7.25 1.88 -20.14
N GLU A 175 -7.91 1.34 -21.15
CA GLU A 175 -8.69 2.17 -22.07
C GLU A 175 -10.00 2.62 -21.39
N ALA A 176 -10.53 3.77 -21.77
CA ALA A 176 -11.77 4.30 -21.20
C ALA A 176 -12.96 3.32 -21.34
N SER A 177 -12.93 2.46 -22.35
CA SER A 177 -13.91 1.38 -22.56
C SER A 177 -13.78 0.25 -21.54
N GLU A 178 -12.54 -0.11 -21.17
CA GLU A 178 -12.24 -1.18 -20.23
C GLU A 178 -12.57 -0.75 -18.79
N LEU A 179 -12.25 0.50 -18.42
CA LEU A 179 -12.66 1.07 -17.14
C LEU A 179 -14.18 1.00 -16.98
N HIS A 180 -14.91 1.31 -18.05
CA HIS A 180 -16.38 1.22 -18.01
C HIS A 180 -16.88 -0.22 -17.81
N MET A 181 -16.24 -1.20 -18.43
CA MET A 181 -16.61 -2.61 -18.23
C MET A 181 -16.26 -3.11 -16.81
N ALA A 182 -15.09 -2.71 -16.28
CA ALA A 182 -14.68 -3.07 -14.92
C ALA A 182 -15.66 -2.52 -13.87
N LEU A 183 -16.03 -1.24 -13.99
CA LEU A 183 -16.97 -0.60 -13.09
C LEU A 183 -18.41 -1.14 -13.26
N HIS A 184 -18.78 -1.57 -14.45
CA HIS A 184 -20.10 -2.20 -14.71
C HIS A 184 -20.22 -3.58 -14.02
N GLN A 185 -19.12 -4.27 -13.74
CA GLN A 185 -19.15 -5.52 -12.98
C GLN A 185 -19.42 -5.29 -11.48
N ILE A 186 -18.99 -4.15 -10.94
CA ILE A 186 -19.29 -3.72 -9.58
C ILE A 186 -20.79 -3.40 -9.45
N GLU A 187 -21.40 -2.80 -10.47
CA GLU A 187 -22.82 -2.39 -10.52
C GLU A 187 -23.83 -3.52 -10.33
N GLN A 188 -23.48 -4.75 -10.70
CA GLN A 188 -24.49 -5.84 -10.72
C GLN A 188 -24.79 -6.38 -9.33
N ARG A 189 -24.14 -5.90 -8.27
CA ARG A 189 -24.20 -6.56 -6.96
C ARG A 189 -24.86 -5.77 -5.85
N GLU A 190 -24.73 -4.43 -5.78
CA GLU A 190 -25.31 -3.63 -4.67
C GLU A 190 -25.45 -2.16 -5.09
N SER A 191 -26.37 -1.42 -4.44
CA SER A 191 -26.40 0.04 -4.52
C SER A 191 -25.19 0.63 -3.78
N VAL A 192 -24.57 1.62 -4.40
CA VAL A 192 -23.35 2.25 -3.88
C VAL A 192 -23.53 3.76 -3.76
N THR A 193 -22.80 4.33 -2.82
CA THR A 193 -22.65 5.78 -2.72
C THR A 193 -21.20 6.14 -3.02
N ALA A 194 -20.99 7.16 -3.86
CA ALA A 194 -19.64 7.53 -4.30
C ALA A 194 -19.36 9.02 -4.10
N VAL A 195 -18.11 9.28 -3.66
CA VAL A 195 -17.53 10.64 -3.56
C VAL A 195 -16.39 10.77 -4.56
N CYS A 196 -16.38 11.89 -5.29
CA CYS A 196 -15.33 12.24 -6.24
C CYS A 196 -14.57 13.48 -5.76
N GLN A 197 -13.26 13.48 -5.93
CA GLN A 197 -12.40 14.62 -5.67
C GLN A 197 -11.36 14.74 -6.79
N GLY A 198 -11.36 15.88 -7.50
CA GLY A 198 -10.37 16.18 -8.52
C GLY A 198 -9.04 16.60 -7.87
N LEU A 199 -7.95 16.25 -8.53
CA LEU A 199 -6.58 16.60 -8.11
C LEU A 199 -5.79 17.13 -9.31
N ILE A 200 -4.96 18.15 -9.06
CA ILE A 200 -4.08 18.74 -10.07
C ILE A 200 -2.82 19.30 -9.43
N GLY A 201 -1.69 19.09 -10.04
CA GLY A 201 -0.40 19.64 -9.59
C GLY A 201 0.78 19.09 -10.37
N SER A 202 1.82 19.88 -10.53
CA SER A 202 3.10 19.44 -11.15
C SER A 202 2.97 18.80 -12.54
N GLY A 203 1.99 19.24 -13.34
CA GLY A 203 1.71 18.63 -14.65
C GLY A 203 0.85 17.37 -14.61
N ILE A 204 0.42 16.95 -13.45
CA ILE A 204 -0.39 15.75 -13.21
C ILE A 204 -1.83 16.18 -12.90
N ALA A 205 -2.80 15.55 -13.55
CA ALA A 205 -4.22 15.73 -13.29
C ALA A 205 -4.91 14.38 -13.14
N GLY A 206 -5.84 14.29 -12.21
CA GLY A 206 -6.55 13.05 -11.93
C GLY A 206 -7.81 13.26 -11.11
N GLU A 207 -8.47 12.16 -10.84
CA GLU A 207 -9.66 12.11 -9.99
C GLU A 207 -9.51 10.94 -9.00
N ALA A 208 -9.91 11.18 -7.76
CA ALA A 208 -10.05 10.15 -6.73
C ALA A 208 -11.54 9.87 -6.54
N LEU A 209 -11.94 8.61 -6.66
CA LEU A 209 -13.28 8.14 -6.38
C LEU A 209 -13.25 7.22 -5.17
N LEU A 210 -14.05 7.51 -4.16
CA LEU A 210 -14.28 6.60 -3.06
C LEU A 210 -15.70 6.04 -3.16
N ILE A 211 -15.80 4.72 -3.25
CA ILE A 211 -17.04 3.98 -3.46
C ILE A 211 -17.34 3.19 -2.20
N PHE A 212 -18.51 3.39 -1.63
CA PHE A 212 -19.00 2.70 -0.44
C PHE A 212 -20.17 1.78 -0.74
N ASN A 213 -20.18 0.62 -0.10
CA ASN A 213 -21.36 -0.23 -0.01
C ASN A 213 -22.31 0.30 1.06
N GLU A 214 -23.62 0.34 0.75
CA GLU A 214 -24.66 0.82 1.67
C GLU A 214 -24.75 -0.01 2.97
N SER A 215 -24.43 -1.30 2.90
CA SER A 215 -24.40 -2.17 4.08
C SER A 215 -23.36 -1.76 5.14
N SER A 216 -22.42 -0.86 4.78
CA SER A 216 -21.34 -0.42 5.65
C SER A 216 -21.72 0.69 6.62
N PHE A 217 -22.76 1.51 6.33
CA PHE A 217 -23.05 2.71 7.12
C PHE A 217 -23.42 2.46 8.58
N THR A 218 -24.18 1.42 8.85
CA THR A 218 -24.55 1.06 10.23
C THR A 218 -23.32 0.72 11.07
N ASP A 219 -22.43 -0.10 10.53
CA ASP A 219 -21.20 -0.50 11.21
C ASP A 219 -20.25 0.69 11.37
N ILE A 220 -20.16 1.57 10.36
CA ILE A 220 -19.38 2.81 10.43
C ILE A 220 -19.89 3.73 11.53
N ALA A 221 -21.20 3.97 11.59
CA ALA A 221 -21.81 4.81 12.61
C ALA A 221 -21.55 4.27 14.02
N GLU A 222 -21.60 2.95 14.20
CA GLU A 222 -21.26 2.29 15.47
C GLU A 222 -19.79 2.56 15.86
N LEU A 223 -18.84 2.35 14.94
CA LEU A 223 -17.42 2.57 15.20
C LEU A 223 -17.09 4.04 15.45
N MET A 224 -17.69 4.95 14.71
CA MET A 224 -17.55 6.40 14.94
C MET A 224 -18.32 6.91 16.16
N LYS A 225 -19.05 6.02 16.87
CA LYS A 225 -19.85 6.36 18.07
C LYS A 225 -20.86 7.46 17.77
N TYR A 226 -21.42 7.45 16.55
CA TYR A 226 -22.41 8.42 16.12
C TYR A 226 -23.68 8.33 16.99
N GLN A 227 -24.12 9.48 17.50
CA GLN A 227 -25.29 9.55 18.37
C GLN A 227 -26.44 10.24 17.63
N GLY A 228 -27.31 9.47 17.04
CA GLY A 228 -28.47 9.98 16.33
C GLY A 228 -29.13 8.92 15.45
N PRO A 229 -30.25 9.25 14.82
CA PRO A 229 -30.80 8.38 13.78
C PRO A 229 -29.86 8.39 12.58
N ILE A 230 -29.64 7.22 11.99
CA ILE A 230 -28.90 7.10 10.74
C ILE A 230 -29.89 7.37 9.62
N ASP A 231 -30.04 8.65 9.29
CA ASP A 231 -30.79 9.12 8.13
C ASP A 231 -29.84 9.48 6.98
N GLU A 232 -30.37 9.83 5.83
CA GLU A 232 -29.59 10.17 4.63
C GLU A 232 -28.55 11.29 4.89
N THR A 233 -28.85 12.23 5.77
CA THR A 233 -27.93 13.31 6.13
C THR A 233 -26.74 12.78 6.98
N ALA A 234 -27.00 11.90 7.93
CA ALA A 234 -26.00 11.26 8.74
C ALA A 234 -25.09 10.35 7.91
N GLU A 235 -25.65 9.58 6.98
CA GLU A 235 -24.89 8.76 6.05
C GLU A 235 -23.92 9.60 5.19
N LEU A 236 -24.39 10.74 4.68
CA LEU A 236 -23.57 11.66 3.91
C LEU A 236 -22.44 12.29 4.74
N GLU A 237 -22.72 12.67 6.00
CA GLU A 237 -21.72 13.22 6.93
C GLU A 237 -20.60 12.19 7.19
N LEU A 238 -20.97 10.96 7.57
CA LEU A 238 -20.03 9.87 7.82
C LEU A 238 -19.19 9.55 6.57
N LEU A 239 -19.82 9.51 5.40
CA LEU A 239 -19.17 9.28 4.14
C LEU A 239 -18.13 10.36 3.82
N MET A 240 -18.49 11.63 4.02
CA MET A 240 -17.59 12.76 3.76
C MET A 240 -16.38 12.74 4.68
N ASP A 241 -16.56 12.43 5.96
CA ASP A 241 -15.46 12.34 6.94
C ASP A 241 -14.45 11.27 6.54
N ILE A 242 -14.92 10.06 6.21
CA ILE A 242 -14.06 8.98 5.78
C ILE A 242 -13.38 9.29 4.44
N SER A 243 -14.14 9.87 3.48
CA SER A 243 -13.62 10.26 2.17
C SER A 243 -12.48 11.27 2.29
N CYS A 244 -12.64 12.29 3.10
CA CYS A 244 -11.62 13.31 3.33
C CYS A 244 -10.33 12.70 3.88
N ILE A 245 -10.45 11.73 4.80
CA ILE A 245 -9.29 11.07 5.41
C ILE A 245 -8.60 10.15 4.39
N LEU A 246 -9.34 9.24 3.77
CA LEU A 246 -8.74 8.24 2.86
C LEU A 246 -8.14 8.88 1.61
N ILE A 247 -8.91 9.74 0.92
CA ILE A 247 -8.44 10.42 -0.28
C ILE A 247 -7.27 11.35 0.07
N GLY A 248 -7.45 12.21 1.09
CA GLY A 248 -6.45 13.19 1.47
C GLY A 248 -5.13 12.53 1.91
N ALA A 249 -5.18 11.50 2.75
CA ALA A 249 -3.98 10.83 3.23
C ALA A 249 -3.28 10.05 2.12
N CYS A 250 -4.02 9.36 1.25
CA CYS A 250 -3.44 8.61 0.14
C CYS A 250 -2.77 9.56 -0.87
N ILE A 251 -3.46 10.63 -1.30
CA ILE A 251 -2.91 11.61 -2.24
C ILE A 251 -1.70 12.33 -1.66
N ASN A 252 -1.74 12.74 -0.39
CA ASN A 252 -0.59 13.35 0.26
C ASN A 252 0.57 12.38 0.41
N GLY A 253 0.29 11.11 0.71
CA GLY A 253 1.31 10.08 0.79
C GLY A 253 2.02 9.81 -0.55
N ILE A 254 1.30 9.86 -1.67
CA ILE A 254 1.87 9.82 -3.02
C ILE A 254 2.69 11.09 -3.30
N ALA A 255 2.13 12.25 -3.00
CA ALA A 255 2.77 13.55 -3.22
C ALA A 255 4.11 13.67 -2.48
N ASP A 256 4.15 13.26 -1.21
CA ASP A 256 5.36 13.27 -0.38
C ASP A 256 6.48 12.40 -0.96
N GLN A 257 6.13 11.21 -1.48
CA GLN A 257 7.12 10.30 -2.05
C GLN A 257 7.68 10.78 -3.40
N LEU A 258 6.84 11.45 -4.20
CA LEU A 258 7.21 11.96 -5.52
C LEU A 258 7.79 13.38 -5.49
N ASP A 259 7.90 13.98 -4.30
CA ASP A 259 8.30 15.39 -4.10
C ASP A 259 7.47 16.35 -4.96
N ILE A 260 6.14 16.21 -4.90
CA ILE A 260 5.18 17.04 -5.60
C ILE A 260 4.10 17.56 -4.65
N THR A 261 3.30 18.49 -5.13
CA THR A 261 2.13 18.98 -4.41
C THR A 261 0.89 18.92 -5.28
N PHE A 262 -0.21 18.43 -4.73
CA PHE A 262 -1.51 18.45 -5.38
C PHE A 262 -2.43 19.49 -4.77
N SER A 263 -3.07 20.30 -5.63
CA SER A 263 -4.28 21.03 -5.27
C SER A 263 -5.46 20.10 -5.45
N GLN A 264 -6.28 19.96 -4.42
CA GLN A 264 -7.45 19.09 -4.39
C GLN A 264 -8.72 19.96 -4.50
N SER A 265 -9.69 19.53 -5.31
CA SER A 265 -11.00 20.16 -5.35
C SER A 265 -11.81 19.84 -4.08
N HIS A 266 -12.92 20.52 -3.87
CA HIS A 266 -13.87 20.06 -2.85
C HIS A 266 -14.43 18.68 -3.23
N PRO A 267 -14.56 17.75 -2.28
CA PRO A 267 -15.21 16.47 -2.54
C PRO A 267 -16.67 16.69 -2.94
N THR A 268 -17.10 15.95 -3.94
CA THR A 268 -18.46 16.04 -4.51
C THR A 268 -19.10 14.67 -4.45
N ILE A 269 -20.30 14.60 -3.88
CA ILE A 269 -21.10 13.37 -3.89
C ILE A 269 -21.65 13.19 -5.31
N LEU A 270 -21.32 12.09 -5.95
CA LEU A 270 -21.75 11.80 -7.31
C LEU A 270 -23.17 11.22 -7.36
N GLY A 271 -23.64 10.69 -6.25
CA GLY A 271 -25.00 10.22 -6.03
C GLY A 271 -25.05 9.25 -4.86
N THR A 272 -26.25 9.18 -4.26
CA THR A 272 -26.67 8.14 -3.34
C THR A 272 -27.52 7.15 -4.12
N HIS A 273 -27.29 5.85 -3.93
CA HIS A 273 -28.03 4.78 -4.62
C HIS A 273 -27.91 4.81 -6.16
N VAL A 274 -26.77 5.25 -6.68
CA VAL A 274 -26.54 5.36 -8.13
C VAL A 274 -25.73 4.20 -8.68
N LEU A 275 -25.91 3.95 -9.96
CA LEU A 275 -25.07 3.03 -10.71
C LEU A 275 -23.73 3.71 -11.05
N VAL A 276 -22.63 3.05 -10.78
CA VAL A 276 -21.26 3.56 -11.06
C VAL A 276 -21.09 3.95 -12.54
N SER A 277 -21.81 3.29 -13.46
CA SER A 277 -21.82 3.62 -14.90
C SER A 277 -22.31 5.02 -15.21
N ASP A 278 -23.23 5.58 -14.43
CA ASP A 278 -23.76 6.92 -14.65
C ASP A 278 -22.75 8.00 -14.24
N ILE A 279 -21.93 7.69 -13.25
CA ILE A 279 -20.82 8.53 -12.79
C ILE A 279 -19.81 8.77 -13.92
N LEU A 280 -19.45 7.72 -14.65
CA LEU A 280 -18.45 7.77 -15.70
C LEU A 280 -18.95 8.34 -17.03
N LYS A 281 -20.27 8.31 -17.28
CA LYS A 281 -20.85 8.86 -18.52
C LYS A 281 -20.59 10.35 -18.69
N GLN A 282 -20.42 11.09 -17.58
CA GLN A 282 -20.17 12.53 -17.63
C GLN A 282 -18.73 12.85 -18.10
N ASN A 283 -17.76 11.96 -17.88
CA ASN A 283 -16.34 12.19 -18.18
C ASN A 283 -15.84 11.50 -19.47
N ARG A 284 -16.68 10.71 -20.15
CA ARG A 284 -16.38 9.84 -21.32
C ARG A 284 -15.64 10.49 -22.50
N LYS A 285 -15.69 11.81 -22.64
CA LYS A 285 -15.17 12.53 -23.84
C LYS A 285 -13.70 12.96 -23.72
N ARG A 286 -13.05 12.73 -22.57
CA ARG A 286 -11.73 13.31 -22.28
C ARG A 286 -10.57 12.31 -22.22
N TRP A 287 -10.82 11.01 -22.06
CA TRP A 287 -9.78 10.06 -21.72
C TRP A 287 -9.69 8.94 -22.77
N ASN A 288 -8.52 8.74 -23.38
CA ASN A 288 -8.24 7.59 -24.23
C ASN A 288 -7.59 6.47 -23.40
N LYS A 289 -6.52 6.79 -22.68
CA LYS A 289 -5.85 5.90 -21.73
C LYS A 289 -5.86 6.51 -20.34
N ILE A 290 -5.91 5.66 -19.34
CA ILE A 290 -6.01 6.04 -17.92
C ILE A 290 -5.09 5.12 -17.13
N LEU A 291 -4.26 5.70 -16.28
CA LEU A 291 -3.65 4.95 -15.19
C LEU A 291 -4.69 4.85 -14.07
N ALA A 292 -5.16 3.63 -13.83
CA ALA A 292 -6.13 3.32 -12.79
C ALA A 292 -5.45 2.57 -11.64
N ILE A 293 -5.63 3.07 -10.42
CA ILE A 293 -5.12 2.49 -9.19
C ILE A 293 -6.32 2.21 -8.29
N GLU A 294 -6.53 0.95 -7.96
CA GLU A 294 -7.65 0.46 -7.17
C GLU A 294 -7.14 -0.05 -5.82
N ILE A 295 -7.73 0.45 -4.74
CA ILE A 295 -7.36 0.14 -3.36
C ILE A 295 -8.62 -0.25 -2.59
N PRO A 296 -8.91 -1.57 -2.42
CA PRO A 296 -10.06 -2.02 -1.67
C PRO A 296 -9.74 -2.07 -0.16
N TYR A 297 -10.21 -1.09 0.60
CA TYR A 297 -10.11 -1.08 2.07
C TYR A 297 -11.21 -1.91 2.71
N SER A 298 -10.87 -2.63 3.76
CA SER A 298 -11.85 -3.32 4.60
C SER A 298 -11.48 -3.25 6.08
N ILE A 299 -12.46 -3.42 6.96
CA ILE A 299 -12.24 -3.44 8.42
C ILE A 299 -12.34 -4.88 8.89
N GLU A 300 -11.32 -5.31 9.64
CA GLU A 300 -11.26 -6.66 10.18
C GLU A 300 -12.48 -6.96 11.07
N ASN A 301 -13.08 -8.15 10.85
CA ASN A 301 -14.26 -8.62 11.58
C ASN A 301 -15.53 -7.74 11.45
N ARG A 302 -15.61 -6.87 10.45
CA ARG A 302 -16.75 -6.02 10.12
C ARG A 302 -17.14 -6.14 8.66
N LYS A 303 -18.40 -5.82 8.35
CA LYS A 303 -18.89 -5.77 6.96
C LYS A 303 -18.67 -4.39 6.34
N ILE A 304 -17.55 -3.75 6.67
CA ILE A 304 -17.19 -2.45 6.13
C ILE A 304 -16.17 -2.68 5.02
N SER A 305 -16.52 -2.28 3.83
CA SER A 305 -15.62 -2.23 2.68
C SER A 305 -15.86 -0.97 1.86
N CYS A 306 -14.79 -0.38 1.39
CA CYS A 306 -14.83 0.72 0.45
C CYS A 306 -13.69 0.59 -0.55
N GLU A 307 -13.91 1.07 -1.75
CA GLU A 307 -12.91 1.06 -2.81
C GLU A 307 -12.46 2.50 -3.10
N LEU A 308 -11.17 2.76 -2.95
CA LEU A 308 -10.57 4.00 -3.42
C LEU A 308 -9.96 3.77 -4.80
N LEU A 309 -10.49 4.47 -5.79
CA LEU A 309 -10.01 4.43 -7.16
C LEU A 309 -9.35 5.77 -7.50
N LEU A 310 -8.06 5.72 -7.83
CA LEU A 310 -7.31 6.88 -8.32
C LEU A 310 -7.15 6.75 -9.83
N LEU A 311 -7.57 7.79 -10.56
CA LEU A 311 -7.58 7.83 -12.02
C LEU A 311 -6.71 9.00 -12.48
N PHE A 312 -5.64 8.72 -13.22
CA PHE A 312 -4.76 9.72 -13.80
C PHE A 312 -4.90 9.74 -15.31
N THR A 313 -4.92 10.94 -15.90
CA THR A 313 -5.09 11.13 -17.33
C THR A 313 -3.83 10.69 -18.11
N GLU A 314 -3.98 10.35 -19.39
CA GLU A 314 -2.88 9.98 -20.28
C GLU A 314 -1.75 11.04 -20.29
N ASP A 315 -2.11 12.32 -20.31
CA ASP A 315 -1.16 13.44 -20.29
C ASP A 315 -0.34 13.53 -18.98
N SER A 316 -0.81 12.90 -17.92
CA SER A 316 -0.13 12.89 -16.60
C SER A 316 0.90 11.78 -16.47
N ILE A 317 0.85 10.76 -17.31
CA ILE A 317 1.67 9.55 -17.18
C ILE A 317 3.14 9.87 -17.39
N GLU A 318 3.47 10.73 -18.37
CA GLU A 318 4.85 11.12 -18.62
C GLU A 318 5.45 11.85 -17.41
N ALA A 319 4.70 12.80 -16.82
CA ALA A 319 5.14 13.52 -15.63
C ALA A 319 5.26 12.60 -14.40
N LEU A 320 4.36 11.63 -14.25
CA LEU A 320 4.44 10.62 -13.20
C LEU A 320 5.66 9.74 -13.37
N ASN A 321 5.92 9.22 -14.58
CA ASN A 321 7.08 8.37 -14.88
C ASN A 321 8.39 9.10 -14.64
N GLU A 322 8.48 10.38 -15.01
CA GLU A 322 9.65 11.22 -14.70
C GLU A 322 9.91 11.29 -13.20
N ARG A 323 8.86 11.46 -12.38
CA ARG A 323 8.99 11.47 -10.92
C ARG A 323 9.35 10.10 -10.34
N MET A 324 8.76 9.03 -10.88
CA MET A 324 9.09 7.66 -10.46
C MET A 324 10.55 7.28 -10.74
N SER A 325 11.15 7.81 -11.81
CA SER A 325 12.55 7.51 -12.15
C SER A 325 13.53 7.94 -11.04
N TYR A 326 13.25 9.04 -10.34
CA TYR A 326 14.08 9.48 -9.20
C TYR A 326 14.04 8.53 -7.99
N LEU A 327 12.98 7.75 -7.84
CA LEU A 327 12.91 6.74 -6.77
C LEU A 327 13.75 5.50 -7.05
N SER A 328 14.12 5.31 -8.33
CA SER A 328 14.90 4.17 -8.81
C SER A 328 16.41 4.45 -8.85
N GLU A 329 16.81 5.73 -8.78
CA GLU A 329 18.21 6.17 -8.70
C GLU A 329 18.75 6.06 -7.27
#